data_9d10e50dfb36db4ff6c09affcef37d0a
#
_entry.id   9d10e50dfb36db4ff6c09affcef37d0a
#
_cell.length_a   1.000
_cell.length_b   1.000
_cell.length_c   1.000
_cell.angle_alpha   90.00
_cell.angle_beta   90.00
_cell.angle_gamma   90.00
#
_symmetry.space_group_name_H-M   'P 1'
#
loop_
_entity.id
_entity.type
_entity.pdbx_description
1 polymer ?
#
loop_
_entity_poly.entity_id
_entity_poly.type
_entity_poly.pdbx_seq_one_letter_code
_entity_poly.pdbx_strand_id
1 'polypeptide(L)'
;LDLFHHYLLENGVLDSRIVHMNMESLRYRDLNNYLSFYDYVSKQIAKDGKTYLIFDELQTVEHWEKAIESFRLDYDVDIYITGSNAYLLSTEFSTLLSGRYVEIRVLPLSFKEFLEFYEFASDVTMDEKFQKYLQFGGMPILREYKFNEARSNQALEGIYSTVVLRDILQRNNGTDQAMLQKIMLFLCSNIGSITSPNSIGNVLSNEGDIQTGKQKNIAGKTVNKYISMLRNAFVFFSVGRYDVKGKQLLKTLGKNYIIDMGFRNMLLG
;
A
#
# COMPACT_ATOMS: atom_id res chain seq x y z
N LEU A 1 12.99 5.21 4.10
CA LEU A 1 13.41 5.95 5.32
C LEU A 1 14.93 6.10 5.41
N ASP A 2 15.74 5.13 4.92
CA ASP A 2 17.22 5.22 4.93
C ASP A 2 17.74 6.47 4.21
N LEU A 3 17.19 6.80 3.03
CA LEU A 3 17.56 8.01 2.31
C LEU A 3 17.25 9.28 3.11
N PHE A 4 16.16 9.28 3.86
CA PHE A 4 15.81 10.40 4.72
C PHE A 4 16.74 10.50 5.93
N HIS A 5 17.14 9.37 6.52
CA HIS A 5 18.16 9.34 7.57
C HIS A 5 19.48 9.95 7.07
N HIS A 6 19.97 9.53 5.90
CA HIS A 6 21.19 10.11 5.29
C HIS A 6 21.02 11.61 5.01
N TYR A 7 19.88 12.02 4.49
CA TYR A 7 19.57 13.43 4.28
C TYR A 7 19.68 14.26 5.58
N LEU A 8 19.19 13.74 6.71
CA LEU A 8 19.31 14.42 8.00
C LEU A 8 20.79 14.59 8.42
N LEU A 9 21.60 13.54 8.26
CA LEU A 9 23.03 13.59 8.57
C LEU A 9 23.77 14.61 7.68
N GLU A 10 23.50 14.63 6.39
CA GLU A 10 24.07 15.58 5.44
C GLU A 10 23.67 17.04 5.75
N ASN A 11 22.50 17.24 6.37
CA ASN A 11 22.04 18.56 6.82
C ASN A 11 22.44 18.91 8.26
N GLY A 12 23.43 18.20 8.82
CA GLY A 12 24.05 18.55 10.10
C GLY A 12 23.33 18.05 11.34
N VAL A 13 22.36 17.16 11.21
CA VAL A 13 21.75 16.48 12.36
C VAL A 13 22.73 15.42 12.87
N LEU A 14 23.03 15.44 14.15
CA LEU A 14 23.90 14.43 14.77
C LEU A 14 23.20 13.06 14.79
N ASP A 15 23.93 11.99 14.49
CA ASP A 15 23.41 10.62 14.51
C ASP A 15 22.77 10.26 15.87
N SER A 16 23.34 10.75 16.97
CA SER A 16 22.80 10.58 18.32
C SER A 16 21.40 11.22 18.54
N ARG A 17 20.94 12.02 17.59
CA ARG A 17 19.60 12.64 17.58
C ARG A 17 18.64 11.98 16.60
N ILE A 18 19.03 10.85 16.03
CA ILE A 18 18.18 10.09 15.11
C ILE A 18 17.95 8.70 15.68
N VAL A 19 16.71 8.39 16.00
CA VAL A 19 16.29 7.05 16.41
C VAL A 19 15.61 6.40 15.22
N HIS A 20 16.31 5.49 14.55
CA HIS A 20 15.82 4.81 13.36
C HIS A 20 15.65 3.32 13.62
N MET A 21 14.41 2.83 13.53
CA MET A 21 14.05 1.45 13.88
C MET A 21 13.13 0.85 12.81
N ASN A 22 13.49 -0.34 12.30
CA ASN A 22 12.60 -1.17 11.50
C ASN A 22 11.99 -2.25 12.40
N MET A 23 10.68 -2.19 12.61
CA MET A 23 9.97 -3.03 13.57
C MET A 23 9.76 -4.48 13.08
N GLU A 24 10.05 -4.80 11.83
CA GLU A 24 10.11 -6.19 11.35
C GLU A 24 11.40 -6.91 11.77
N SER A 25 12.41 -6.16 12.23
CA SER A 25 13.67 -6.75 12.67
C SER A 25 13.51 -7.53 13.97
N LEU A 26 14.01 -8.76 14.02
CA LEU A 26 14.06 -9.58 15.23
C LEU A 26 14.79 -8.90 16.40
N ARG A 27 15.60 -7.88 16.12
CA ARG A 27 16.25 -7.04 17.15
C ARG A 27 15.23 -6.39 18.08
N TYR A 28 14.02 -6.09 17.58
CA TYR A 28 12.97 -5.38 18.29
C TYR A 28 11.77 -6.27 18.63
N ARG A 29 11.89 -7.60 18.52
CA ARG A 29 10.81 -8.58 18.73
C ARG A 29 10.10 -8.46 20.08
N ASP A 30 10.81 -7.96 21.11
CA ASP A 30 10.27 -7.82 22.46
C ASP A 30 9.51 -6.49 22.66
N LEU A 31 9.53 -5.60 21.65
CA LEU A 31 8.84 -4.31 21.63
C LEU A 31 7.48 -4.41 20.94
N ASN A 32 6.69 -5.43 21.25
CA ASN A 32 5.44 -5.77 20.59
C ASN A 32 4.20 -5.01 21.11
N ASN A 33 4.36 -4.22 22.18
CA ASN A 33 3.30 -3.39 22.74
C ASN A 33 3.80 -1.96 23.02
N TYR A 34 2.86 -1.02 23.11
CA TYR A 34 3.18 0.41 23.23
C TYR A 34 4.00 0.77 24.48
N LEU A 35 3.87 0.04 25.62
CA LEU A 35 4.62 0.34 26.85
C LEU A 35 6.09 -0.03 26.68
N SER A 36 6.39 -1.28 26.29
CA SER A 36 7.78 -1.71 26.08
C SER A 36 8.46 -0.88 24.97
N PHE A 37 7.72 -0.51 23.93
CA PHE A 37 8.19 0.36 22.86
C PHE A 37 8.50 1.76 23.39
N TYR A 38 7.58 2.38 24.14
CA TYR A 38 7.77 3.69 24.75
C TYR A 38 9.00 3.72 25.67
N ASP A 39 9.10 2.76 26.60
CA ASP A 39 10.22 2.67 27.54
C ASP A 39 11.58 2.49 26.87
N TYR A 40 11.62 1.77 25.76
CA TYR A 40 12.85 1.58 24.98
C TYR A 40 13.26 2.84 24.25
N VAL A 41 12.34 3.47 23.52
CA VAL A 41 12.61 4.66 22.70
C VAL A 41 12.93 5.88 23.57
N SER A 42 12.21 6.07 24.68
CA SER A 42 12.41 7.20 25.61
C SER A 42 13.84 7.31 26.13
N LYS A 43 14.53 6.18 26.29
CA LYS A 43 15.93 6.14 26.72
C LYS A 43 16.93 6.64 25.65
N GLN A 44 16.49 6.73 24.41
CA GLN A 44 17.31 7.14 23.27
C GLN A 44 17.03 8.59 22.85
N ILE A 45 15.95 9.20 23.36
CA ILE A 45 15.61 10.59 23.06
C ILE A 45 16.60 11.52 23.79
N ALA A 46 17.15 12.48 23.05
CA ALA A 46 18.04 13.48 23.61
C ALA A 46 17.31 14.33 24.67
N LYS A 47 18.01 14.64 25.77
CA LYS A 47 17.45 15.44 26.87
C LYS A 47 17.33 16.93 26.50
N ASP A 48 18.10 17.38 25.54
CA ASP A 48 18.17 18.75 25.05
C ASP A 48 18.02 18.78 23.51
N GLY A 49 17.14 19.65 23.04
CA GLY A 49 16.87 19.86 21.62
C GLY A 49 16.18 18.69 20.92
N LYS A 50 15.94 18.90 19.65
CA LYS A 50 15.09 18.04 18.82
C LYS A 50 15.71 16.67 18.54
N THR A 51 14.89 15.61 18.64
CA THR A 51 15.21 14.25 18.20
C THR A 51 14.28 13.82 17.06
N TYR A 52 14.83 13.12 16.07
CA TYR A 52 14.10 12.57 14.92
C TYR A 52 13.81 11.09 15.17
N LEU A 53 12.54 10.75 15.25
CA LEU A 53 12.07 9.37 15.45
C LEU A 53 11.60 8.82 14.11
N ILE A 54 12.24 7.77 13.62
CA ILE A 54 11.97 7.16 12.32
C ILE A 54 11.61 5.70 12.57
N PHE A 55 10.35 5.34 12.35
CA PHE A 55 9.83 3.99 12.60
C PHE A 55 9.29 3.38 11.31
N ASP A 56 9.89 2.26 10.91
CA ASP A 56 9.47 1.50 9.74
C ASP A 56 8.61 0.30 10.17
N GLU A 57 7.50 0.07 9.46
CA GLU A 57 6.51 -0.99 9.73
C GLU A 57 5.96 -0.98 11.18
N LEU A 58 5.65 0.22 11.70
CA LEU A 58 5.25 0.42 13.09
C LEU A 58 3.95 -0.29 13.48
N GLN A 59 3.09 -0.66 12.51
CA GLN A 59 1.85 -1.39 12.77
C GLN A 59 2.03 -2.77 13.42
N THR A 60 3.26 -3.27 13.53
CA THR A 60 3.57 -4.51 14.24
C THR A 60 3.52 -4.36 15.76
N VAL A 61 3.56 -3.14 16.28
CA VAL A 61 3.46 -2.81 17.71
C VAL A 61 2.01 -2.60 18.09
N GLU A 62 1.50 -3.35 19.06
CA GLU A 62 0.12 -3.17 19.55
C GLU A 62 -0.07 -1.81 20.21
N HIS A 63 -1.12 -1.09 19.82
CA HIS A 63 -1.48 0.24 20.35
C HIS A 63 -0.37 1.28 20.21
N TRP A 64 0.48 1.15 19.18
CA TRP A 64 1.60 2.05 18.90
C TRP A 64 1.20 3.54 18.89
N GLU A 65 -0.02 3.86 18.49
CA GLU A 65 -0.57 5.21 18.44
C GLU A 65 -0.51 5.92 19.81
N LYS A 66 -0.63 5.18 20.91
CA LYS A 66 -0.53 5.73 22.27
C LYS A 66 0.90 6.15 22.61
N ALA A 67 1.88 5.36 22.18
CA ALA A 67 3.29 5.70 22.36
C ALA A 67 3.67 6.93 21.53
N ILE A 68 3.21 7.01 20.28
CA ILE A 68 3.46 8.16 19.42
C ILE A 68 2.87 9.45 20.01
N GLU A 69 1.64 9.40 20.52
CA GLU A 69 1.03 10.56 21.15
C GLU A 69 1.82 10.98 22.41
N SER A 70 2.29 10.01 23.23
CA SER A 70 3.11 10.31 24.41
C SER A 70 4.46 10.92 24.02
N PHE A 71 5.16 10.39 23.02
CA PHE A 71 6.41 11.01 22.57
C PHE A 71 6.21 12.45 22.13
N ARG A 72 5.13 12.73 21.42
CA ARG A 72 4.80 14.07 20.95
C ARG A 72 4.45 15.05 22.07
N LEU A 73 3.87 14.55 23.18
CA LEU A 73 3.52 15.36 24.35
C LEU A 73 4.72 15.62 25.28
N ASP A 74 5.59 14.61 25.44
CA ASP A 74 6.62 14.59 26.47
C ASP A 74 7.98 15.12 25.99
N TYR A 75 8.22 15.14 24.65
CA TYR A 75 9.53 15.42 24.08
C TYR A 75 9.46 16.38 22.88
N ASP A 76 10.58 17.06 22.61
CA ASP A 76 10.78 17.80 21.35
C ASP A 76 11.24 16.83 20.26
N VAL A 77 10.26 16.29 19.52
CA VAL A 77 10.50 15.27 18.50
C VAL A 77 9.79 15.57 17.19
N ASP A 78 10.43 15.19 16.08
CA ASP A 78 9.79 15.02 14.79
C ASP A 78 9.67 13.52 14.52
N ILE A 79 8.45 13.05 14.19
CA ILE A 79 8.15 11.61 14.11
C ILE A 79 7.76 11.26 12.67
N TYR A 80 8.45 10.26 12.11
CA TYR A 80 8.23 9.71 10.77
C TYR A 80 7.90 8.23 10.90
N ILE A 81 6.77 7.84 10.34
CA ILE A 81 6.24 6.48 10.46
C ILE A 81 5.94 5.95 9.07
N THR A 82 6.30 4.71 8.79
CA THR A 82 5.83 3.99 7.62
C THR A 82 5.00 2.78 7.99
N GLY A 83 4.22 2.35 7.04
CA GLY A 83 3.49 1.09 7.08
C GLY A 83 2.96 0.72 5.71
N SER A 84 2.84 -0.58 5.49
CA SER A 84 2.55 -1.17 4.18
C SER A 84 1.10 -1.00 3.71
N ASN A 85 0.19 -0.44 4.53
CA ASN A 85 -1.20 -0.29 4.12
C ASN A 85 -1.98 0.83 4.85
N ALA A 86 -3.21 1.09 4.36
CA ALA A 86 -4.10 2.12 4.86
C ALA A 86 -4.60 1.90 6.32
N TYR A 87 -4.40 0.71 6.91
CA TYR A 87 -4.75 0.46 8.31
C TYR A 87 -3.85 1.18 9.30
N LEU A 88 -2.65 1.57 8.90
CA LEU A 88 -1.82 2.46 9.71
C LEU A 88 -2.58 3.76 10.02
N LEU A 89 -3.48 4.15 9.12
CA LEU A 89 -4.29 5.37 9.22
C LEU A 89 -5.77 5.06 9.53
N SER A 90 -6.07 3.87 10.07
CA SER A 90 -7.43 3.45 10.41
C SER A 90 -8.07 4.36 11.48
N THR A 91 -9.37 4.17 11.70
CA THR A 91 -10.23 5.04 12.52
C THR A 91 -9.70 5.37 13.92
N GLU A 92 -8.93 4.50 14.54
CA GLU A 92 -8.35 4.75 15.88
C GLU A 92 -7.20 5.75 15.82
N PHE A 93 -6.31 5.59 14.84
CA PHE A 93 -5.22 6.54 14.59
C PHE A 93 -5.75 7.91 14.16
N SER A 94 -6.72 7.93 13.24
CA SER A 94 -7.31 9.18 12.76
C SER A 94 -8.04 9.95 13.86
N THR A 95 -8.57 9.28 14.89
CA THR A 95 -9.21 9.96 16.04
C THR A 95 -8.20 10.51 17.04
N LEU A 96 -7.15 9.76 17.37
CA LEU A 96 -6.13 10.19 18.35
C LEU A 96 -5.20 11.28 17.81
N LEU A 97 -4.78 11.16 16.54
CA LEU A 97 -3.86 12.11 15.91
C LEU A 97 -4.55 13.03 14.87
N SER A 98 -5.87 13.14 14.91
CA SER A 98 -6.64 13.95 13.96
C SER A 98 -6.11 15.38 13.85
N GLY A 99 -5.74 15.79 12.63
CA GLY A 99 -5.20 17.11 12.33
C GLY A 99 -3.76 17.35 12.79
N ARG A 100 -3.03 16.32 13.24
CA ARG A 100 -1.67 16.42 13.80
C ARG A 100 -0.62 15.63 13.03
N TYR A 101 -0.95 15.12 11.85
CA TYR A 101 -0.03 14.43 10.96
C TYR A 101 -0.25 14.81 9.49
N VAL A 102 0.75 14.57 8.69
CA VAL A 102 0.67 14.69 7.23
C VAL A 102 0.85 13.30 6.64
N GLU A 103 -0.11 12.88 5.83
CA GLU A 103 -0.03 11.61 5.10
C GLU A 103 0.72 11.83 3.78
N ILE A 104 1.77 11.04 3.56
CA ILE A 104 2.51 10.98 2.30
C ILE A 104 2.32 9.59 1.70
N ARG A 105 1.57 9.52 0.61
CA ARG A 105 1.37 8.28 -0.14
C ARG A 105 2.50 8.09 -1.14
N VAL A 106 3.25 7.00 -0.98
CA VAL A 106 4.28 6.60 -1.93
C VAL A 106 3.68 5.60 -2.90
N LEU A 107 3.55 6.02 -4.14
CA LEU A 107 3.02 5.20 -5.25
C LEU A 107 4.16 4.57 -6.03
N PRO A 108 3.91 3.52 -6.84
CA PRO A 108 4.84 3.12 -7.88
C PRO A 108 5.25 4.31 -8.75
N LEU A 109 6.41 4.23 -9.39
CA LEU A 109 6.95 5.31 -10.21
C LEU A 109 5.92 5.76 -11.27
N SER A 110 5.66 7.05 -11.34
CA SER A 110 4.99 7.66 -12.49
C SER A 110 5.85 7.51 -13.74
N PHE A 111 5.28 7.70 -14.94
CA PHE A 111 6.06 7.62 -16.18
C PHE A 111 7.25 8.60 -16.19
N LYS A 112 7.07 9.80 -15.63
CA LYS A 112 8.16 10.77 -15.51
C LYS A 112 9.29 10.24 -14.62
N GLU A 113 8.97 9.76 -13.44
CA GLU A 113 9.94 9.16 -12.50
C GLU A 113 10.57 7.89 -13.08
N PHE A 114 9.82 7.09 -13.82
CA PHE A 114 10.33 5.92 -14.54
C PHE A 114 11.42 6.32 -15.56
N LEU A 115 11.23 7.40 -16.30
CA LEU A 115 12.24 7.91 -17.25
C LEU A 115 13.53 8.37 -16.55
N GLU A 116 13.42 8.92 -15.34
CA GLU A 116 14.57 9.38 -14.54
C GLU A 116 15.25 8.21 -13.82
N PHE A 117 14.48 7.19 -13.44
CA PHE A 117 14.95 6.07 -12.64
C PHE A 117 15.62 4.96 -13.46
N TYR A 118 15.15 4.75 -14.70
CA TYR A 118 15.67 3.73 -15.61
C TYR A 118 16.66 4.31 -16.62
N GLU A 119 17.69 3.53 -16.90
CA GLU A 119 18.64 3.87 -17.97
C GLU A 119 18.16 3.32 -19.30
N PHE A 120 18.14 4.18 -20.32
CA PHE A 120 17.78 3.82 -21.68
C PHE A 120 18.92 4.17 -22.63
N ALA A 121 19.13 3.34 -23.66
CA ALA A 121 20.03 3.68 -24.73
C ALA A 121 19.52 4.92 -25.49
N SER A 122 20.44 5.68 -26.11
CA SER A 122 20.14 6.98 -26.71
C SER A 122 19.21 6.90 -27.95
N ASP A 123 19.11 5.73 -28.55
CA ASP A 123 18.28 5.42 -29.71
C ASP A 123 16.85 4.99 -29.38
N VAL A 124 16.55 4.75 -28.08
CA VAL A 124 15.20 4.35 -27.64
C VAL A 124 14.28 5.58 -27.64
N THR A 125 13.23 5.51 -28.43
CA THR A 125 12.24 6.58 -28.56
C THR A 125 11.36 6.73 -27.31
N MET A 126 10.70 7.87 -27.19
CA MET A 126 9.76 8.12 -26.07
C MET A 126 8.59 7.13 -26.08
N ASP A 127 8.08 6.78 -27.25
CA ASP A 127 6.99 5.81 -27.40
C ASP A 127 7.42 4.41 -26.96
N GLU A 128 8.62 3.97 -27.29
CA GLU A 128 9.16 2.69 -26.82
C GLU A 128 9.35 2.66 -25.30
N LYS A 129 9.81 3.78 -24.70
CA LYS A 129 9.90 3.92 -23.26
C LYS A 129 8.52 3.85 -22.61
N PHE A 130 7.53 4.49 -23.22
CA PHE A 130 6.15 4.44 -22.73
C PHE A 130 5.54 3.03 -22.86
N GLN A 131 5.80 2.31 -23.94
CA GLN A 131 5.37 0.91 -24.08
C GLN A 131 6.00 0.02 -23.01
N LYS A 132 7.30 0.22 -22.70
CA LYS A 132 7.95 -0.49 -21.59
C LYS A 132 7.29 -0.18 -20.24
N TYR A 133 6.96 1.08 -19.98
CA TYR A 133 6.25 1.47 -18.77
C TYR A 133 4.86 0.83 -18.67
N LEU A 134 4.11 0.78 -19.78
CA LEU A 134 2.80 0.10 -19.80
C LEU A 134 2.92 -1.41 -19.61
N GLN A 135 3.98 -2.03 -20.13
CA GLN A 135 4.22 -3.47 -20.02
C GLN A 135 4.68 -3.88 -18.61
N PHE A 136 5.70 -3.21 -18.09
CA PHE A 136 6.38 -3.60 -16.86
C PHE A 136 5.87 -2.87 -15.61
N GLY A 137 5.21 -1.72 -15.77
CA GLY A 137 4.77 -0.89 -14.66
C GLY A 137 5.87 -0.01 -14.07
N GLY A 138 5.59 0.56 -12.90
CA GLY A 138 6.45 1.51 -12.19
C GLY A 138 7.06 0.96 -10.90
N MET A 139 7.08 -0.35 -10.67
CA MET A 139 7.69 -0.91 -9.46
C MET A 139 9.22 -0.79 -9.51
N PRO A 140 9.87 -0.08 -8.54
CA PRO A 140 11.31 0.21 -8.60
C PRO A 140 12.21 -1.02 -8.70
N ILE A 141 11.83 -2.13 -8.05
CA ILE A 141 12.60 -3.38 -8.05
C ILE A 141 12.83 -3.93 -9.47
N LEU A 142 11.95 -3.62 -10.42
CA LEU A 142 12.05 -4.13 -11.78
C LEU A 142 13.25 -3.58 -12.55
N ARG A 143 13.88 -2.49 -12.08
CA ARG A 143 15.13 -1.97 -12.64
C ARG A 143 16.23 -3.03 -12.65
N GLU A 144 16.31 -3.85 -11.62
CA GLU A 144 17.32 -4.91 -11.48
C GLU A 144 17.19 -6.00 -12.57
N TYR A 145 16.00 -6.14 -13.12
CA TYR A 145 15.71 -7.17 -14.13
C TYR A 145 15.83 -6.67 -15.58
N LYS A 146 16.14 -5.38 -15.80
CA LYS A 146 16.44 -4.78 -17.10
C LYS A 146 15.42 -5.16 -18.19
N PHE A 147 14.14 -5.09 -17.86
CA PHE A 147 13.02 -5.45 -18.75
C PHE A 147 13.00 -6.93 -19.20
N ASN A 148 13.60 -7.82 -18.45
CA ASN A 148 13.43 -9.25 -18.67
C ASN A 148 12.04 -9.68 -18.17
N GLU A 149 11.15 -10.05 -19.08
CA GLU A 149 9.74 -10.33 -18.79
C GLU A 149 9.55 -11.45 -17.76
N ALA A 150 10.22 -12.59 -17.95
CA ALA A 150 10.10 -13.73 -17.05
C ALA A 150 10.53 -13.39 -15.62
N ARG A 151 11.66 -12.70 -15.44
CA ARG A 151 12.17 -12.28 -14.13
C ARG A 151 11.30 -11.19 -13.52
N SER A 152 10.82 -10.25 -14.30
CA SER A 152 9.93 -9.19 -13.86
C SER A 152 8.60 -9.76 -13.36
N ASN A 153 8.00 -10.69 -14.10
CA ASN A 153 6.76 -11.36 -13.71
C ASN A 153 6.96 -12.17 -12.43
N GLN A 154 8.06 -12.91 -12.29
CA GLN A 154 8.40 -13.65 -11.07
C GLN A 154 8.55 -12.73 -9.86
N ALA A 155 9.17 -11.55 -10.02
CA ALA A 155 9.30 -10.59 -8.94
C ALA A 155 7.94 -9.98 -8.55
N LEU A 156 7.12 -9.62 -9.53
CA LEU A 156 5.77 -9.11 -9.30
C LEU A 156 4.87 -10.16 -8.62
N GLU A 157 4.98 -11.43 -9.03
CA GLU A 157 4.26 -12.54 -8.39
C GLU A 157 4.70 -12.73 -6.94
N GLY A 158 6.00 -12.60 -6.64
CA GLY A 158 6.53 -12.62 -5.28
C GLY A 158 5.94 -11.48 -4.43
N ILE A 159 5.91 -10.26 -4.93
CA ILE A 159 5.30 -9.12 -4.24
C ILE A 159 3.79 -9.35 -4.06
N TYR A 160 3.11 -9.81 -5.09
CA TYR A 160 1.69 -10.09 -5.04
C TYR A 160 1.33 -11.14 -3.98
N SER A 161 2.04 -12.25 -3.94
CA SER A 161 1.75 -13.35 -3.00
C SER A 161 2.07 -12.97 -1.55
N THR A 162 3.17 -12.23 -1.32
CA THR A 162 3.61 -11.85 0.03
C THR A 162 2.91 -10.61 0.55
N VAL A 163 2.88 -9.52 -0.22
CA VAL A 163 2.33 -8.24 0.23
C VAL A 163 0.82 -8.21 0.07
N VAL A 164 0.31 -8.59 -1.10
CA VAL A 164 -1.13 -8.45 -1.38
C VAL A 164 -1.95 -9.55 -0.73
N LEU A 165 -1.64 -10.81 -1.03
CA LEU A 165 -2.46 -11.93 -0.54
C LEU A 165 -2.25 -12.18 0.94
N ARG A 166 -1.01 -12.31 1.37
CA ARG A 166 -0.69 -12.64 2.76
C ARG A 166 -1.18 -11.55 3.71
N ASP A 167 -0.92 -10.28 3.41
CA ASP A 167 -1.31 -9.16 4.26
C ASP A 167 -2.84 -9.02 4.34
N ILE A 168 -3.55 -9.10 3.21
CA ILE A 168 -5.01 -9.04 3.19
C ILE A 168 -5.62 -10.21 3.97
N LEU A 169 -5.12 -11.44 3.77
CA LEU A 169 -5.67 -12.64 4.41
C LEU A 169 -5.40 -12.67 5.91
N GLN A 170 -4.20 -12.29 6.35
CA GLN A 170 -3.85 -12.23 7.78
C GLN A 170 -4.70 -11.23 8.56
N ARG A 171 -5.03 -10.10 7.95
CA ARG A 171 -5.81 -9.02 8.59
C ARG A 171 -7.31 -9.22 8.53
N ASN A 172 -7.78 -10.08 7.63
CA ASN A 172 -9.20 -10.31 7.42
C ASN A 172 -9.54 -11.80 7.62
N ASN A 173 -9.56 -12.22 8.87
CA ASN A 173 -9.87 -13.62 9.22
C ASN A 173 -11.15 -14.12 8.53
N GLY A 174 -11.09 -15.34 7.97
CA GLY A 174 -12.20 -15.95 7.26
C GLY A 174 -12.42 -15.42 5.83
N THR A 175 -11.46 -14.70 5.26
CA THR A 175 -11.51 -14.29 3.86
C THR A 175 -11.27 -15.48 2.93
N ASP A 176 -12.19 -15.71 1.99
CA ASP A 176 -12.04 -16.70 0.93
C ASP A 176 -11.02 -16.18 -0.10
N GLN A 177 -9.84 -16.80 -0.13
CA GLN A 177 -8.74 -16.42 -1.02
C GLN A 177 -9.13 -16.56 -2.50
N ALA A 178 -9.85 -17.62 -2.87
CA ALA A 178 -10.27 -17.85 -4.25
C ALA A 178 -11.24 -16.77 -4.72
N MET A 179 -12.15 -16.35 -3.85
CA MET A 179 -13.05 -15.23 -4.12
C MET A 179 -12.32 -13.90 -4.27
N LEU A 180 -11.34 -13.64 -3.41
CA LEU A 180 -10.50 -12.44 -3.50
C LEU A 180 -9.78 -12.37 -4.86
N GLN A 181 -9.17 -13.49 -5.27
CA GLN A 181 -8.49 -13.59 -6.57
C GLN A 181 -9.44 -13.40 -7.75
N LYS A 182 -10.62 -14.03 -7.74
CA LYS A 182 -11.63 -13.85 -8.80
C LYS A 182 -12.07 -12.40 -8.94
N ILE A 183 -12.36 -11.73 -7.82
CA ILE A 183 -12.76 -10.31 -7.82
C ILE A 183 -11.62 -9.44 -8.35
N MET A 184 -10.39 -9.73 -7.97
CA MET A 184 -9.23 -8.98 -8.44
C MET A 184 -9.01 -9.16 -9.93
N LEU A 185 -9.07 -10.37 -10.46
CA LEU A 185 -8.97 -10.64 -11.91
C LEU A 185 -10.08 -9.92 -12.68
N PHE A 186 -11.32 -9.95 -12.16
CA PHE A 186 -12.42 -9.19 -12.74
C PHE A 186 -12.13 -7.69 -12.81
N LEU A 187 -11.62 -7.11 -11.72
CA LEU A 187 -11.27 -5.69 -11.69
C LEU A 187 -10.12 -5.36 -12.64
N CYS A 188 -9.09 -6.22 -12.73
CA CYS A 188 -7.99 -6.05 -13.68
C CYS A 188 -8.44 -6.08 -15.14
N SER A 189 -9.40 -6.94 -15.48
CA SER A 189 -9.98 -7.06 -16.83
C SER A 189 -10.89 -5.87 -17.17
N ASN A 190 -11.42 -5.16 -16.17
CA ASN A 190 -12.41 -4.09 -16.33
C ASN A 190 -11.89 -2.72 -15.83
N ILE A 191 -10.57 -2.49 -15.89
CA ILE A 191 -9.98 -1.22 -15.46
C ILE A 191 -10.63 -0.04 -16.20
N GLY A 192 -11.00 1.00 -15.44
CA GLY A 192 -11.61 2.21 -16.00
C GLY A 192 -13.05 2.04 -16.51
N SER A 193 -13.59 0.83 -16.46
CA SER A 193 -15.01 0.58 -16.78
C SER A 193 -15.90 0.89 -15.58
N ILE A 194 -17.13 1.29 -15.88
CA ILE A 194 -18.14 1.50 -14.83
C ILE A 194 -18.63 0.14 -14.35
N THR A 195 -18.37 -0.17 -13.09
CA THR A 195 -18.76 -1.44 -12.47
C THR A 195 -19.54 -1.20 -11.17
N SER A 196 -20.40 -2.13 -10.79
CA SER A 196 -21.05 -2.13 -9.49
C SER A 196 -20.76 -3.43 -8.73
N PRO A 197 -20.72 -3.41 -7.40
CA PRO A 197 -20.60 -4.63 -6.62
C PRO A 197 -21.69 -5.68 -6.95
N ASN A 198 -22.90 -5.24 -7.27
CA ASN A 198 -23.98 -6.12 -7.66
C ASN A 198 -23.74 -6.76 -9.05
N SER A 199 -23.29 -5.98 -10.04
CA SER A 199 -22.97 -6.53 -11.36
C SER A 199 -21.82 -7.54 -11.29
N ILE A 200 -20.80 -7.26 -10.50
CA ILE A 200 -19.69 -8.20 -10.26
C ILE A 200 -20.21 -9.47 -9.57
N GLY A 201 -21.04 -9.33 -8.53
CA GLY A 201 -21.65 -10.47 -7.84
C GLY A 201 -22.47 -11.37 -8.77
N ASN A 202 -23.25 -10.77 -9.68
CA ASN A 202 -24.03 -11.51 -10.68
C ASN A 202 -23.14 -12.29 -11.65
N VAL A 203 -22.06 -11.67 -12.18
CA VAL A 203 -21.12 -12.35 -13.07
C VAL A 203 -20.47 -13.54 -12.35
N LEU A 204 -19.94 -13.33 -11.17
CA LEU A 204 -19.28 -14.38 -10.39
C LEU A 204 -20.24 -15.49 -9.93
N SER A 205 -21.52 -15.15 -9.71
CA SER A 205 -22.56 -16.14 -9.39
C SER A 205 -22.90 -17.03 -10.60
N ASN A 206 -22.90 -16.45 -11.81
CA ASN A 206 -23.16 -17.17 -13.05
C ASN A 206 -22.00 -18.08 -13.51
N GLU A 207 -20.75 -17.71 -13.18
CA GLU A 207 -19.60 -18.56 -13.46
C GLU A 207 -19.62 -19.88 -12.66
N GLY A 208 -20.36 -19.92 -11.54
CA GLY A 208 -20.47 -21.10 -10.69
C GLY A 208 -19.16 -21.42 -9.95
N ASP A 209 -19.24 -22.45 -9.12
CA ASP A 209 -18.06 -23.06 -8.51
C ASP A 209 -17.55 -24.18 -9.43
N ILE A 210 -16.36 -23.98 -9.99
CA ILE A 210 -15.74 -24.91 -10.96
C ILE A 210 -15.58 -26.33 -10.35
N GLN A 211 -15.41 -26.43 -9.02
CA GLN A 211 -15.22 -27.70 -8.34
C GLN A 211 -16.53 -28.43 -7.99
N THR A 212 -17.60 -27.71 -7.69
CA THR A 212 -18.85 -28.29 -7.21
C THR A 212 -20.00 -28.18 -8.19
N GLY A 213 -19.89 -27.38 -9.26
CA GLY A 213 -20.94 -27.08 -10.23
C GLY A 213 -22.16 -26.34 -9.65
N LYS A 214 -22.10 -25.93 -8.38
CA LYS A 214 -23.20 -25.21 -7.72
C LYS A 214 -23.10 -23.70 -7.94
N GLN A 215 -24.17 -23.08 -8.37
CA GLN A 215 -24.28 -21.65 -8.39
C GLN A 215 -24.31 -21.10 -6.95
N LYS A 216 -23.34 -20.26 -6.60
CA LYS A 216 -23.30 -19.57 -5.30
C LYS A 216 -23.77 -18.14 -5.51
N ASN A 217 -24.89 -17.76 -4.92
CA ASN A 217 -25.36 -16.38 -4.98
C ASN A 217 -24.39 -15.47 -4.20
N ILE A 218 -23.67 -14.59 -4.91
CA ILE A 218 -22.68 -13.68 -4.34
C ILE A 218 -23.31 -12.29 -4.23
N ALA A 219 -23.66 -11.91 -3.00
CA ALA A 219 -24.28 -10.62 -2.74
C ALA A 219 -23.29 -9.46 -3.02
N GLY A 220 -23.78 -8.36 -3.57
CA GLY A 220 -22.98 -7.16 -3.81
C GLY A 220 -22.28 -6.61 -2.56
N LYS A 221 -22.88 -6.78 -1.36
CA LYS A 221 -22.26 -6.43 -0.09
C LYS A 221 -20.95 -7.21 0.15
N THR A 222 -20.93 -8.50 -0.19
CA THR A 222 -19.74 -9.35 -0.10
C THR A 222 -18.66 -8.84 -1.07
N VAL A 223 -19.02 -8.60 -2.33
CA VAL A 223 -18.09 -8.04 -3.33
C VAL A 223 -17.51 -6.70 -2.86
N ASN A 224 -18.33 -5.82 -2.33
CA ASN A 224 -17.87 -4.52 -1.82
C ASN A 224 -16.89 -4.67 -0.67
N LYS A 225 -17.07 -5.66 0.21
CA LYS A 225 -16.09 -5.98 1.27
C LYS A 225 -14.73 -6.33 0.68
N TYR A 226 -14.67 -7.17 -0.36
CA TYR A 226 -13.41 -7.55 -1.03
C TYR A 226 -12.76 -6.37 -1.76
N ILE A 227 -13.56 -5.55 -2.46
CA ILE A 227 -13.06 -4.32 -3.09
C ILE A 227 -12.44 -3.38 -2.04
N SER A 228 -13.08 -3.24 -0.87
CA SER A 228 -12.54 -2.44 0.23
C SER A 228 -11.23 -3.00 0.76
N MET A 229 -11.08 -4.32 0.88
CA MET A 229 -9.80 -4.95 1.27
C MET A 229 -8.69 -4.64 0.27
N LEU A 230 -8.96 -4.76 -1.04
CA LEU A 230 -7.99 -4.45 -2.10
C LEU A 230 -7.61 -2.96 -2.12
N ARG A 231 -8.56 -2.08 -1.82
CA ARG A 231 -8.29 -0.63 -1.69
C ARG A 231 -7.45 -0.31 -0.47
N ASN A 232 -7.75 -0.93 0.67
CA ASN A 232 -7.00 -0.74 1.91
C ASN A 232 -5.57 -1.30 1.82
N ALA A 233 -5.34 -2.29 0.96
CA ALA A 233 -4.01 -2.79 0.63
C ALA A 233 -3.31 -1.98 -0.49
N PHE A 234 -3.85 -0.83 -0.88
CA PHE A 234 -3.34 0.03 -1.96
C PHE A 234 -3.17 -0.66 -3.32
N VAL A 235 -3.85 -1.77 -3.57
CA VAL A 235 -3.79 -2.50 -4.86
C VAL A 235 -4.67 -1.83 -5.90
N PHE A 236 -5.85 -1.35 -5.47
CA PHE A 236 -6.79 -0.61 -6.30
C PHE A 236 -7.18 0.71 -5.66
N PHE A 237 -7.51 1.67 -6.49
CA PHE A 237 -8.17 2.89 -6.08
C PHE A 237 -9.44 3.09 -6.90
N SER A 238 -10.47 3.67 -6.26
CA SER A 238 -11.75 3.95 -6.89
C SER A 238 -11.86 5.43 -7.17
N VAL A 239 -12.31 5.75 -8.38
CA VAL A 239 -12.58 7.13 -8.80
C VAL A 239 -14.08 7.28 -8.97
N GLY A 240 -14.65 8.20 -8.21
CA GLY A 240 -16.05 8.59 -8.34
C GLY A 240 -16.29 9.44 -9.59
N ARG A 241 -17.55 9.53 -10.00
CA ARG A 241 -17.94 10.47 -11.07
C ARG A 241 -17.84 11.90 -10.54
N TYR A 242 -17.23 12.76 -11.32
CA TYR A 242 -17.36 14.20 -11.13
C TYR A 242 -18.68 14.68 -11.76
N ASP A 243 -19.55 15.30 -10.96
CA ASP A 243 -20.81 15.89 -11.42
C ASP A 243 -20.79 17.40 -11.11
N VAL A 244 -20.71 18.20 -12.16
CA VAL A 244 -20.70 19.67 -12.06
C VAL A 244 -21.96 20.23 -11.36
N LYS A 245 -23.10 19.54 -11.48
CA LYS A 245 -24.37 19.94 -10.87
C LYS A 245 -24.59 19.36 -9.46
N GLY A 246 -23.69 18.49 -8.95
CA GLY A 246 -23.67 17.95 -7.60
C GLY A 246 -24.81 16.99 -7.20
N LYS A 247 -25.85 16.86 -8.03
CA LYS A 247 -27.08 16.13 -7.68
C LYS A 247 -26.99 14.61 -7.81
N GLN A 248 -25.98 14.09 -8.53
CA GLN A 248 -25.86 12.66 -8.84
C GLN A 248 -24.59 12.01 -8.24
N LEU A 249 -23.79 12.73 -7.48
CA LEU A 249 -22.55 12.20 -6.88
C LEU A 249 -22.77 10.93 -6.05
N LEU A 250 -23.88 10.84 -5.33
CA LEU A 250 -24.22 9.69 -4.47
C LEU A 250 -24.88 8.52 -5.22
N LYS A 251 -25.33 8.73 -6.46
CA LYS A 251 -26.08 7.72 -7.24
C LYS A 251 -25.26 7.05 -8.33
N THR A 252 -24.04 7.53 -8.57
CA THR A 252 -23.24 7.07 -9.70
C THR A 252 -22.25 5.99 -9.30
N LEU A 253 -22.12 4.99 -10.17
CA LEU A 253 -21.13 3.95 -10.08
C LEU A 253 -19.73 4.54 -10.30
N GLY A 254 -18.74 4.08 -9.54
CA GLY A 254 -17.35 4.46 -9.70
C GLY A 254 -16.60 3.59 -10.72
N LYS A 255 -15.38 3.97 -10.98
CA LYS A 255 -14.39 3.20 -11.75
C LYS A 255 -13.29 2.74 -10.82
N ASN A 256 -12.76 1.55 -11.06
CA ASN A 256 -11.62 1.04 -10.32
C ASN A 256 -10.38 1.01 -11.20
N TYR A 257 -9.26 1.39 -10.63
CA TYR A 257 -7.95 1.39 -11.29
C TYR A 257 -6.97 0.62 -10.41
N ILE A 258 -6.13 -0.19 -11.04
CA ILE A 258 -5.01 -0.84 -10.36
C ILE A 258 -3.89 0.18 -10.16
N ILE A 259 -3.10 0.00 -9.08
CA ILE A 259 -2.01 0.90 -8.73
C ILE A 259 -0.85 0.85 -9.73
N ASP A 260 -0.65 -0.30 -10.37
CA ASP A 260 0.48 -0.55 -11.27
C ASP A 260 0.09 -1.46 -12.44
N MET A 261 0.52 -1.08 -13.66
CA MET A 261 0.18 -1.82 -14.87
C MET A 261 0.95 -3.15 -14.99
N GLY A 262 2.15 -3.24 -14.42
CA GLY A 262 2.90 -4.48 -14.39
C GLY A 262 2.16 -5.57 -13.61
N PHE A 263 1.55 -5.23 -12.48
CA PHE A 263 0.69 -6.17 -11.74
C PHE A 263 -0.51 -6.63 -12.56
N ARG A 264 -1.17 -5.70 -13.26
CA ARG A 264 -2.27 -6.08 -14.15
C ARG A 264 -1.85 -7.10 -15.19
N ASN A 265 -0.75 -6.82 -15.87
CA ASN A 265 -0.27 -7.67 -16.94
C ASN A 265 0.16 -9.04 -16.43
N MET A 266 0.90 -9.08 -15.32
CA MET A 266 1.29 -10.32 -14.66
C MET A 266 0.07 -11.18 -14.26
N LEU A 267 -1.02 -10.55 -13.80
CA LEU A 267 -2.23 -11.26 -13.36
C LEU A 267 -3.10 -11.77 -14.51
N LEU A 268 -3.09 -11.10 -15.66
CA LEU A 268 -3.96 -11.45 -16.80
C LEU A 268 -3.23 -12.27 -17.87
N GLY A 269 -1.90 -12.35 -17.85
CA GLY A 269 -1.05 -13.03 -18.83
C GLY A 269 -0.70 -12.13 -20.00
#